data_1a005322680dda42057285694bf9b398
#
_entry.id   1a005322680dda42057285694bf9b398
#
_cell.length_a   1.000
_cell.length_b   1.000
_cell.length_c   1.000
_cell.angle_alpha   90.00
_cell.angle_beta   90.00
_cell.angle_gamma   90.00
#
_symmetry.space_group_name_H-M   'P 1'
#
loop_
_entity.id
_entity.type
_entity.pdbx_description
1 polymer ?
#
loop_
_entity_poly.entity_id
_entity_poly.type
_entity_poly.pdbx_seq_one_letter_code
_entity_poly.pdbx_strand_id
1 'polypeptide(L)'
;MRGTVLSATSRQTGGALAEAAPPRRLGLALAVIATAQLMVVLDATIVNVALPHIQHALGFSGTNLEWVVNAYALAFGGLLLLGGRSGDLLGRRRIFIFGILLFTVASLVGGFATTQAWLLTARVAQGVGGAFAAPTSLSLIAVTFPEGRPRNRAMGVYAAMSIAGGAVGLIAGGLLVDYLNWRWVFWVNVPIGLIVALLAPRVLGESERRRGAFDLPGAITGSLGLGALVYGLSSAATTFSNGQAVSHWGDTKVIVSLVAAVVLLVAFVIIEARSRSALVPPRVVRSRNRSGAYLISLCIGTALFGMFFFLTLFVQNVWGYSPLKSGIAYLPMVATIMLGSALASQLVGRIGARPLIITGSALASGGMFWLSRLTEGSSYAGGLLGPMMVTALGMGLIFVPISLVSLSKVSNNDAGVASSLLNTGQQVGGALGLAVLGTVAWSAVASSLRSATAAAAHAPAAHLSKAQEAAAQLATTNHALAYGFSKGFLVSAGIMLLGLIIGLVLVRVKREDLEGINPMAAPADTVPESAGAIAAAAD
;
A
#
# COMPACT_ATOMS: atom_id res chain seq x y z
N MET A 1 32.48 -7.06 81.29
CA MET A 1 31.23 -6.29 81.16
C MET A 1 30.67 -6.61 79.78
N ARG A 2 29.48 -7.25 79.76
CA ARG A 2 28.82 -7.73 78.52
C ARG A 2 28.04 -6.56 77.91
N GLY A 3 28.28 -6.23 76.65
CA GLY A 3 27.52 -5.32 75.87
C GLY A 3 26.67 -6.06 74.84
N THR A 4 25.35 -6.01 75.02
CA THR A 4 24.33 -6.66 74.20
C THR A 4 24.14 -5.91 72.90
N VAL A 5 24.36 -6.55 71.76
CA VAL A 5 24.07 -6.00 70.41
C VAL A 5 22.61 -6.36 70.07
N LEU A 6 21.77 -5.36 69.98
CA LEU A 6 20.39 -5.45 69.47
C LEU A 6 20.42 -5.54 67.92
N SER A 7 20.00 -6.70 67.40
CA SER A 7 19.79 -6.90 65.95
C SER A 7 18.44 -6.25 65.56
N ALA A 8 18.50 -5.20 64.75
CA ALA A 8 17.34 -4.61 64.09
C ALA A 8 17.02 -5.42 62.82
N THR A 9 16.00 -6.25 62.91
CA THR A 9 15.37 -6.94 61.78
C THR A 9 14.63 -5.91 60.91
N SER A 10 15.24 -5.47 59.81
CA SER A 10 14.55 -4.73 58.76
C SER A 10 13.55 -5.66 58.06
N ARG A 11 12.26 -5.44 58.30
CA ARG A 11 11.20 -5.98 57.47
C ARG A 11 11.34 -5.42 56.05
N GLN A 12 11.88 -6.23 55.14
CA GLN A 12 11.70 -6.00 53.70
C GLN A 12 10.19 -6.21 53.40
N THR A 13 9.45 -5.11 53.28
CA THR A 13 8.19 -5.10 52.60
C THR A 13 8.46 -5.36 51.11
N GLY A 14 8.35 -6.63 50.71
CA GLY A 14 8.33 -7.04 49.31
C GLY A 14 7.16 -6.34 48.62
N GLY A 15 7.48 -5.27 47.91
CA GLY A 15 6.58 -4.73 46.91
C GLY A 15 6.33 -5.82 45.88
N ALA A 16 5.18 -6.50 45.98
CA ALA A 16 4.70 -7.38 44.94
C ALA A 16 4.59 -6.52 43.67
N LEU A 17 5.53 -6.75 42.74
CA LEU A 17 5.32 -6.36 41.35
C LEU A 17 3.96 -6.93 40.98
N ALA A 18 3.00 -6.06 40.78
CA ALA A 18 1.69 -6.44 40.27
C ALA A 18 1.95 -7.08 38.88
N GLU A 19 2.08 -8.39 38.91
CA GLU A 19 2.15 -9.24 37.72
C GLU A 19 0.85 -8.96 36.96
N ALA A 20 0.97 -8.18 35.88
CA ALA A 20 -0.19 -7.87 35.02
C ALA A 20 -0.78 -9.19 34.59
N ALA A 21 -1.97 -9.50 35.07
CA ALA A 21 -2.66 -10.75 34.80
C ALA A 21 -2.62 -11.02 33.29
N PRO A 22 -2.15 -12.20 32.86
CA PRO A 22 -2.03 -12.50 31.44
C PRO A 22 -3.40 -12.28 30.78
N PRO A 23 -3.47 -11.61 29.62
CA PRO A 23 -4.74 -11.35 28.97
C PRO A 23 -5.42 -12.69 28.70
N ARG A 24 -6.53 -12.94 29.37
CA ARG A 24 -7.27 -14.22 29.39
C ARG A 24 -7.69 -14.74 28.00
N ARG A 25 -7.40 -13.99 26.89
CA ARG A 25 -7.88 -14.31 25.54
C ARG A 25 -6.91 -13.86 24.45
N LEU A 26 -5.63 -14.20 24.56
CA LEU A 26 -4.61 -13.86 23.52
C LEU A 26 -5.02 -14.28 22.11
N GLY A 27 -5.68 -15.45 21.97
CA GLY A 27 -6.18 -15.91 20.67
C GLY A 27 -7.24 -14.98 20.08
N LEU A 28 -8.17 -14.46 20.93
CA LEU A 28 -9.20 -13.53 20.47
C LEU A 28 -8.62 -12.14 20.17
N ALA A 29 -7.64 -11.69 20.94
CA ALA A 29 -6.92 -10.45 20.64
C ALA A 29 -6.22 -10.53 19.28
N LEU A 30 -5.56 -11.66 18.99
CA LEU A 30 -4.94 -11.90 17.68
C LEU A 30 -5.99 -11.92 16.56
N ALA A 31 -7.11 -12.59 16.76
CA ALA A 31 -8.19 -12.65 15.79
C ALA A 31 -8.74 -11.25 15.46
N VAL A 32 -8.96 -10.40 16.47
CA VAL A 32 -9.43 -9.01 16.27
C VAL A 32 -8.43 -8.18 15.47
N ILE A 33 -7.14 -8.23 15.84
CA ILE A 33 -6.10 -7.47 15.13
C ILE A 33 -5.91 -7.99 13.70
N ALA A 34 -5.88 -9.31 13.53
CA ALA A 34 -5.67 -9.95 12.23
C ALA A 34 -6.86 -9.73 11.28
N THR A 35 -8.10 -9.73 11.81
CA THR A 35 -9.31 -9.41 11.02
C THR A 35 -9.33 -7.95 10.58
N ALA A 36 -8.88 -7.01 11.43
CA ALA A 36 -8.73 -5.61 11.04
C ALA A 36 -7.73 -5.44 9.89
N GLN A 37 -6.60 -6.13 9.94
CA GLN A 37 -5.60 -6.11 8.86
C GLN A 37 -6.15 -6.74 7.58
N LEU A 38 -6.83 -7.89 7.71
CA LEU A 38 -7.52 -8.53 6.58
C LEU A 38 -8.50 -7.54 5.92
N MET A 39 -9.32 -6.83 6.69
CA MET A 39 -10.29 -5.86 6.19
C MET A 39 -9.63 -4.73 5.39
N VAL A 40 -8.54 -4.14 5.91
CA VAL A 40 -7.81 -3.04 5.24
C VAL A 40 -7.23 -3.51 3.90
N VAL A 41 -6.64 -4.71 3.86
CA VAL A 41 -6.03 -5.25 2.62
C VAL A 41 -7.11 -5.73 1.65
N LEU A 42 -8.16 -6.35 2.16
CA LEU A 42 -9.32 -6.77 1.37
C LEU A 42 -9.93 -5.58 0.63
N ASP A 43 -10.17 -4.46 1.32
CA ASP A 43 -10.73 -3.24 0.70
C ASP A 43 -9.86 -2.74 -0.47
N ALA A 44 -8.54 -2.72 -0.31
CA ALA A 44 -7.64 -2.28 -1.35
C ALA A 44 -7.70 -3.16 -2.62
N THR A 45 -7.96 -4.45 -2.47
CA THR A 45 -8.00 -5.41 -3.60
C THR A 45 -9.40 -5.58 -4.19
N ILE A 46 -10.43 -5.61 -3.35
CA ILE A 46 -11.82 -5.82 -3.75
C ILE A 46 -12.33 -4.70 -4.66
N VAL A 47 -11.95 -3.44 -4.36
CA VAL A 47 -12.33 -2.27 -5.15
C VAL A 47 -11.73 -2.32 -6.55
N ASN A 48 -10.51 -2.83 -6.72
CA ASN A 48 -9.89 -2.94 -8.04
C ASN A 48 -10.72 -3.80 -9.01
N VAL A 49 -11.28 -4.92 -8.53
CA VAL A 49 -12.14 -5.80 -9.35
C VAL A 49 -13.45 -5.10 -9.76
N ALA A 50 -13.95 -4.19 -8.92
CA ALA A 50 -15.20 -3.45 -9.14
C ALA A 50 -15.03 -2.22 -10.05
N LEU A 51 -13.80 -1.78 -10.37
CA LEU A 51 -13.54 -0.52 -11.08
C LEU A 51 -14.35 -0.32 -12.36
N PRO A 52 -14.46 -1.28 -13.30
CA PRO A 52 -15.25 -1.07 -14.52
C PRO A 52 -16.75 -0.88 -14.23
N HIS A 53 -17.29 -1.59 -13.23
CA HIS A 53 -18.68 -1.44 -12.82
C HIS A 53 -18.94 -0.09 -12.12
N ILE A 54 -18.01 0.38 -11.28
CA ILE A 54 -18.04 1.73 -10.69
C ILE A 54 -17.97 2.80 -11.78
N GLN A 55 -17.10 2.59 -12.78
CA GLN A 55 -16.95 3.49 -13.93
C GLN A 55 -18.29 3.71 -14.63
N HIS A 56 -18.96 2.64 -15.03
CA HIS A 56 -20.24 2.69 -15.72
C HIS A 56 -21.35 3.26 -14.83
N ALA A 57 -21.43 2.85 -13.57
CA ALA A 57 -22.50 3.24 -12.67
C ALA A 57 -22.46 4.73 -12.27
N LEU A 58 -21.27 5.31 -12.12
CA LEU A 58 -21.08 6.70 -11.68
C LEU A 58 -20.55 7.62 -12.79
N GLY A 59 -20.40 7.11 -14.02
CA GLY A 59 -19.99 7.90 -15.18
C GLY A 59 -18.55 8.42 -15.09
N PHE A 60 -17.62 7.67 -14.46
CA PHE A 60 -16.21 8.06 -14.45
C PHE A 60 -15.62 8.00 -15.86
N SER A 61 -14.90 9.05 -16.26
CA SER A 61 -14.00 8.97 -17.41
C SER A 61 -12.85 8.01 -17.11
N GLY A 62 -12.19 7.49 -18.14
CA GLY A 62 -11.01 6.66 -17.96
C GLY A 62 -9.93 7.35 -17.11
N THR A 63 -9.69 8.63 -17.36
CA THR A 63 -8.70 9.46 -16.63
C THR A 63 -9.09 9.72 -15.17
N ASN A 64 -10.37 9.76 -14.84
CA ASN A 64 -10.83 10.03 -13.48
C ASN A 64 -11.03 8.76 -12.64
N LEU A 65 -11.11 7.58 -13.29
CA LEU A 65 -11.37 6.32 -12.60
C LEU A 65 -10.26 5.96 -11.60
N GLU A 66 -9.01 6.31 -11.91
CA GLU A 66 -7.88 6.07 -11.00
C GLU A 66 -8.03 6.76 -9.65
N TRP A 67 -8.84 7.83 -9.55
CA TRP A 67 -9.11 8.51 -8.29
C TRP A 67 -9.85 7.64 -7.27
N VAL A 68 -10.58 6.62 -7.71
CA VAL A 68 -11.21 5.64 -6.79
C VAL A 68 -10.13 4.91 -5.96
N VAL A 69 -8.95 4.68 -6.55
CA VAL A 69 -7.80 4.07 -5.87
C VAL A 69 -6.93 5.14 -5.22
N ASN A 70 -6.60 6.22 -5.95
CA ASN A 70 -5.66 7.26 -5.50
C ASN A 70 -6.17 8.02 -4.27
N ALA A 71 -7.47 8.33 -4.18
CA ALA A 71 -8.05 9.03 -3.04
C ALA A 71 -7.81 8.27 -1.71
N TYR A 72 -7.98 6.94 -1.76
CA TYR A 72 -7.66 6.07 -0.63
C TYR A 72 -6.14 6.00 -0.38
N ALA A 73 -5.35 5.71 -1.40
CA ALA A 73 -3.92 5.48 -1.27
C ALA A 73 -3.15 6.72 -0.76
N LEU A 74 -3.52 7.92 -1.23
CA LEU A 74 -2.94 9.19 -0.79
C LEU A 74 -3.30 9.50 0.65
N ALA A 75 -4.57 9.37 1.04
CA ALA A 75 -5.00 9.61 2.41
C ALA A 75 -4.38 8.59 3.37
N PHE A 76 -4.34 7.31 2.98
CA PHE A 76 -3.71 6.25 3.75
C PHE A 76 -2.20 6.45 3.87
N GLY A 77 -1.48 6.58 2.76
CA GLY A 77 -0.02 6.72 2.74
C GLY A 77 0.47 8.04 3.35
N GLY A 78 -0.21 9.14 3.07
CA GLY A 78 0.15 10.47 3.57
C GLY A 78 -0.03 10.62 5.09
N LEU A 79 -1.01 9.93 5.67
CA LEU A 79 -1.31 10.00 7.10
C LEU A 79 -0.80 8.79 7.92
N LEU A 80 -0.18 7.80 7.28
CA LEU A 80 0.26 6.57 7.94
C LEU A 80 1.21 6.82 9.12
N LEU A 81 2.18 7.73 8.93
CA LEU A 81 3.14 8.12 9.98
C LEU A 81 2.46 8.87 11.12
N LEU A 82 1.52 9.76 10.80
CA LEU A 82 0.73 10.47 11.81
C LEU A 82 -0.15 9.50 12.59
N GLY A 83 -0.76 8.51 11.93
CA GLY A 83 -1.57 7.46 12.56
C GLY A 83 -0.77 6.63 13.55
N GLY A 84 0.44 6.20 13.19
CA GLY A 84 1.35 5.50 14.09
C GLY A 84 1.72 6.35 15.32
N ARG A 85 2.08 7.62 15.09
CA ARG A 85 2.41 8.57 16.17
C ARG A 85 1.21 8.83 17.09
N SER A 86 0.01 8.92 16.52
CA SER A 86 -1.23 9.09 17.29
C SER A 86 -1.49 7.95 18.25
N GLY A 87 -1.22 6.71 17.84
CA GLY A 87 -1.31 5.54 18.71
C GLY A 87 -0.40 5.62 19.93
N ASP A 88 0.83 6.10 19.76
CA ASP A 88 1.78 6.25 20.86
C ASP A 88 1.40 7.37 21.85
N LEU A 89 0.82 8.48 21.36
CA LEU A 89 0.49 9.65 22.18
C LEU A 89 -0.88 9.57 22.85
N LEU A 90 -1.89 9.05 22.14
CA LEU A 90 -3.29 9.04 22.59
C LEU A 90 -3.76 7.68 23.13
N GLY A 91 -2.95 6.63 22.90
CA GLY A 91 -3.26 5.25 23.26
C GLY A 91 -3.60 4.38 22.05
N ARG A 92 -2.89 3.26 21.92
CA ARG A 92 -2.92 2.40 20.72
C ARG A 92 -4.29 1.80 20.48
N ARG A 93 -4.97 1.31 21.54
CA ARG A 93 -6.31 0.73 21.43
C ARG A 93 -7.35 1.77 20.99
N ARG A 94 -7.31 2.97 21.57
CA ARG A 94 -8.26 4.04 21.23
C ARG A 94 -8.14 4.46 19.78
N ILE A 95 -6.93 4.68 19.31
CA ILE A 95 -6.64 5.07 17.92
C ILE A 95 -6.99 3.96 16.94
N PHE A 96 -6.71 2.70 17.30
CA PHE A 96 -7.15 1.53 16.53
C PHE A 96 -8.66 1.50 16.34
N ILE A 97 -9.43 1.61 17.45
CA ILE A 97 -10.90 1.61 17.40
C ILE A 97 -11.43 2.80 16.59
N PHE A 98 -10.86 4.00 16.78
CA PHE A 98 -11.20 5.18 15.99
C PHE A 98 -10.97 4.93 14.49
N GLY A 99 -9.80 4.43 14.11
CA GLY A 99 -9.47 4.11 12.73
C GLY A 99 -10.43 3.11 12.10
N ILE A 100 -10.74 2.01 12.83
CA ILE A 100 -11.69 0.99 12.38
C ILE A 100 -13.11 1.55 12.23
N LEU A 101 -13.59 2.32 13.19
CA LEU A 101 -14.93 2.93 13.11
C LEU A 101 -15.03 3.93 11.97
N LEU A 102 -14.03 4.80 11.79
CA LEU A 102 -13.99 5.74 10.67
C LEU A 102 -13.99 5.01 9.33
N PHE A 103 -13.16 3.98 9.20
CA PHE A 103 -13.12 3.14 8.00
C PHE A 103 -14.48 2.48 7.72
N THR A 104 -15.12 1.92 8.75
CA THR A 104 -16.40 1.22 8.66
C THR A 104 -17.54 2.17 8.26
N VAL A 105 -17.63 3.34 8.88
CA VAL A 105 -18.63 4.36 8.55
C VAL A 105 -18.40 4.90 7.12
N ALA A 106 -17.15 5.17 6.76
CA ALA A 106 -16.81 5.60 5.41
C ALA A 106 -17.15 4.53 4.36
N SER A 107 -16.93 3.24 4.66
CA SER A 107 -17.35 2.13 3.82
C SER A 107 -18.89 2.08 3.66
N LEU A 108 -19.62 2.21 4.77
CA LEU A 108 -21.08 2.24 4.73
C LEU A 108 -21.58 3.38 3.83
N VAL A 109 -21.07 4.59 4.04
CA VAL A 109 -21.44 5.79 3.29
C VAL A 109 -21.01 5.65 1.82
N GLY A 110 -19.82 5.10 1.54
CA GLY A 110 -19.32 4.86 0.19
C GLY A 110 -20.19 3.91 -0.63
N GLY A 111 -20.77 2.88 0.00
CA GLY A 111 -21.70 1.96 -0.64
C GLY A 111 -23.02 2.62 -1.09
N PHE A 112 -23.41 3.76 -0.52
CA PHE A 112 -24.57 4.53 -0.94
C PHE A 112 -24.24 5.62 -1.98
N ALA A 113 -22.99 5.74 -2.44
CA ALA A 113 -22.59 6.78 -3.36
C ALA A 113 -23.39 6.76 -4.66
N THR A 114 -23.88 7.93 -5.05
CA THR A 114 -24.60 8.19 -6.31
C THR A 114 -23.84 9.14 -7.24
N THR A 115 -22.78 9.77 -6.74
CA THR A 115 -21.92 10.68 -7.51
C THR A 115 -20.44 10.33 -7.30
N GLN A 116 -19.59 10.74 -8.25
CA GLN A 116 -18.15 10.57 -8.16
C GLN A 116 -17.58 11.23 -6.90
N ALA A 117 -17.95 12.49 -6.65
CA ALA A 117 -17.44 13.25 -5.49
C ALA A 117 -17.80 12.57 -4.16
N TRP A 118 -19.00 12.01 -4.04
CA TRP A 118 -19.41 11.25 -2.85
C TRP A 118 -18.50 10.04 -2.64
N LEU A 119 -18.34 9.21 -3.68
CA LEU A 119 -17.47 8.02 -3.58
C LEU A 119 -16.03 8.41 -3.23
N LEU A 120 -15.46 9.41 -3.89
CA LEU A 120 -14.09 9.85 -3.65
C LEU A 120 -13.91 10.39 -2.21
N THR A 121 -14.88 11.14 -1.69
CA THR A 121 -14.85 11.62 -0.29
C THR A 121 -14.88 10.44 0.69
N ALA A 122 -15.73 9.43 0.43
CA ALA A 122 -15.75 8.22 1.24
C ALA A 122 -14.42 7.47 1.17
N ARG A 123 -13.78 7.39 -0.01
CA ARG A 123 -12.45 6.77 -0.18
C ARG A 123 -11.35 7.51 0.59
N VAL A 124 -11.38 8.84 0.62
CA VAL A 124 -10.46 9.64 1.47
C VAL A 124 -10.68 9.28 2.94
N ALA A 125 -11.94 9.27 3.41
CA ALA A 125 -12.24 8.95 4.80
C ALA A 125 -11.84 7.51 5.19
N GLN A 126 -12.03 6.52 4.27
CA GLN A 126 -11.52 5.16 4.45
C GLN A 126 -9.99 5.13 4.56
N GLY A 127 -9.29 5.87 3.67
CA GLY A 127 -7.83 6.00 3.71
C GLY A 127 -7.33 6.57 5.03
N VAL A 128 -7.99 7.61 5.56
CA VAL A 128 -7.71 8.17 6.90
C VAL A 128 -7.92 7.10 7.97
N GLY A 129 -9.07 6.41 7.97
CA GLY A 129 -9.37 5.33 8.92
C GLY A 129 -8.30 4.23 8.90
N GLY A 130 -7.92 3.78 7.71
CA GLY A 130 -6.85 2.80 7.50
C GLY A 130 -5.49 3.28 8.01
N ALA A 131 -5.14 4.55 7.77
CA ALA A 131 -3.88 5.15 8.23
C ALA A 131 -3.73 5.15 9.75
N PHE A 132 -4.83 5.24 10.49
CA PHE A 132 -4.83 5.12 11.96
C PHE A 132 -4.90 3.65 12.41
N ALA A 133 -5.65 2.79 11.72
CA ALA A 133 -5.83 1.40 12.11
C ALA A 133 -4.60 0.52 11.85
N ALA A 134 -3.96 0.60 10.69
CA ALA A 134 -2.91 -0.32 10.28
C ALA A 134 -1.64 -0.26 11.17
N PRO A 135 -1.01 0.91 11.44
CA PRO A 135 0.18 0.97 12.27
C PRO A 135 -0.13 0.66 13.75
N THR A 136 -1.34 1.01 14.23
CA THR A 136 -1.75 0.69 15.59
C THR A 136 -2.03 -0.80 15.77
N SER A 137 -2.50 -1.51 14.74
CA SER A 137 -2.64 -2.98 14.73
C SER A 137 -1.30 -3.67 15.02
N LEU A 138 -0.26 -3.29 14.31
CA LEU A 138 1.08 -3.85 14.49
C LEU A 138 1.64 -3.53 15.88
N SER A 139 1.45 -2.28 16.33
CA SER A 139 1.87 -1.84 17.66
C SER A 139 1.13 -2.55 18.78
N LEU A 140 -0.17 -2.89 18.59
CA LEU A 140 -0.96 -3.66 19.56
C LEU A 140 -0.46 -5.10 19.69
N ILE A 141 0.01 -5.73 18.61
CA ILE A 141 0.65 -7.06 18.71
C ILE A 141 1.89 -6.97 19.63
N ALA A 142 2.72 -5.94 19.46
CA ALA A 142 3.94 -5.78 20.24
C ALA A 142 3.70 -5.66 21.75
N VAL A 143 2.63 -4.97 22.16
CA VAL A 143 2.31 -4.76 23.59
C VAL A 143 1.41 -5.85 24.19
N THR A 144 0.64 -6.56 23.34
CA THR A 144 -0.29 -7.59 23.82
C THR A 144 0.39 -8.95 23.99
N PHE A 145 1.36 -9.26 23.14
CA PHE A 145 2.01 -10.57 23.12
C PHE A 145 3.40 -10.51 23.75
N PRO A 146 3.71 -11.43 24.71
CA PRO A 146 5.04 -11.56 25.30
C PRO A 146 6.11 -11.79 24.21
N GLU A 147 7.32 -11.31 24.48
CA GLU A 147 8.47 -11.52 23.59
C GLU A 147 8.76 -13.00 23.33
N GLY A 148 9.39 -13.26 22.20
CA GLY A 148 9.74 -14.61 21.78
C GLY A 148 8.66 -15.29 20.92
N ARG A 149 8.45 -16.60 21.11
CA ARG A 149 7.55 -17.42 20.27
C ARG A 149 6.11 -16.90 20.15
N PRO A 150 5.44 -16.41 21.23
CA PRO A 150 4.07 -15.93 21.11
C PRO A 150 3.94 -14.70 20.18
N ARG A 151 4.83 -13.71 20.33
CA ARG A 151 4.85 -12.50 19.49
C ARG A 151 5.20 -12.83 18.04
N ASN A 152 6.20 -13.69 17.82
CA ASN A 152 6.57 -14.13 16.48
C ASN A 152 5.43 -14.86 15.76
N ARG A 153 4.69 -15.71 16.48
CA ARG A 153 3.49 -16.35 15.93
C ARG A 153 2.39 -15.35 15.58
N ALA A 154 2.14 -14.37 16.45
CA ALA A 154 1.15 -13.32 16.21
C ALA A 154 1.51 -12.47 14.98
N MET A 155 2.78 -12.09 14.82
CA MET A 155 3.30 -11.40 13.64
C MET A 155 3.16 -12.25 12.37
N GLY A 156 3.43 -13.54 12.45
CA GLY A 156 3.24 -14.48 11.33
C GLY A 156 1.79 -14.56 10.88
N VAL A 157 0.84 -14.63 11.82
CA VAL A 157 -0.60 -14.61 11.51
C VAL A 157 -1.02 -13.27 10.89
N TYR A 158 -0.53 -12.16 11.42
CA TYR A 158 -0.79 -10.82 10.87
C TYR A 158 -0.31 -10.69 9.41
N ALA A 159 0.91 -11.15 9.12
CA ALA A 159 1.44 -11.17 7.77
C ALA A 159 0.66 -12.11 6.85
N ALA A 160 0.28 -13.30 7.34
CA ALA A 160 -0.54 -14.24 6.58
C ALA A 160 -1.92 -13.64 6.24
N MET A 161 -2.54 -12.89 7.16
CA MET A 161 -3.81 -12.18 6.91
C MET A 161 -3.65 -11.06 5.89
N SER A 162 -2.50 -10.37 5.85
CA SER A 162 -2.22 -9.38 4.80
C SER A 162 -2.20 -10.02 3.40
N ILE A 163 -1.57 -11.17 3.28
CA ILE A 163 -1.50 -11.91 1.99
C ILE A 163 -2.86 -12.52 1.64
N ALA A 164 -3.51 -13.18 2.62
CA ALA A 164 -4.82 -13.78 2.45
C ALA A 164 -5.88 -12.72 2.06
N GLY A 165 -5.80 -11.52 2.65
CA GLY A 165 -6.66 -10.38 2.30
C GLY A 165 -6.61 -10.04 0.82
N GLY A 166 -5.43 -10.09 0.22
CA GLY A 166 -5.27 -9.90 -1.23
C GLY A 166 -6.02 -10.95 -2.05
N ALA A 167 -5.80 -12.24 -1.77
CA ALA A 167 -6.45 -13.34 -2.49
C ALA A 167 -7.97 -13.38 -2.25
N VAL A 168 -8.38 -13.26 -0.98
CA VAL A 168 -9.80 -13.24 -0.58
C VAL A 168 -10.51 -12.03 -1.22
N GLY A 169 -9.86 -10.85 -1.24
CA GLY A 169 -10.43 -9.66 -1.83
C GLY A 169 -10.70 -9.80 -3.34
N LEU A 170 -9.82 -10.46 -4.08
CA LEU A 170 -10.01 -10.71 -5.51
C LEU A 170 -11.21 -11.64 -5.76
N ILE A 171 -11.34 -12.74 -5.01
CA ILE A 171 -12.45 -13.69 -5.16
C ILE A 171 -13.75 -13.08 -4.64
N ALA A 172 -13.74 -12.52 -3.43
CA ALA A 172 -14.92 -11.91 -2.83
C ALA A 172 -15.41 -10.72 -3.66
N GLY A 173 -14.48 -9.89 -4.18
CA GLY A 173 -14.81 -8.81 -5.10
C GLY A 173 -15.51 -9.29 -6.35
N GLY A 174 -14.96 -10.33 -6.97
CA GLY A 174 -15.59 -10.97 -8.14
C GLY A 174 -16.99 -11.48 -7.83
N LEU A 175 -17.15 -12.25 -6.74
CA LEU A 175 -18.46 -12.78 -6.33
C LEU A 175 -19.48 -11.69 -6.02
N LEU A 176 -19.09 -10.68 -5.23
CA LEU A 176 -19.99 -9.60 -4.83
C LEU A 176 -20.44 -8.74 -6.01
N VAL A 177 -19.54 -8.48 -6.97
CA VAL A 177 -19.86 -7.67 -8.15
C VAL A 177 -20.71 -8.46 -9.15
N ASP A 178 -20.39 -9.73 -9.41
CA ASP A 178 -21.12 -10.56 -10.37
C ASP A 178 -22.54 -10.93 -9.89
N TYR A 179 -22.70 -11.31 -8.62
CA TYR A 179 -23.97 -11.85 -8.11
C TYR A 179 -24.85 -10.82 -7.39
N LEU A 180 -24.26 -9.70 -6.94
CA LEU A 180 -25.00 -8.64 -6.25
C LEU A 180 -24.86 -7.32 -7.01
N ASN A 181 -23.93 -6.47 -6.61
CA ASN A 181 -23.54 -5.25 -7.31
C ASN A 181 -22.23 -4.68 -6.70
N TRP A 182 -21.61 -3.69 -7.36
CA TRP A 182 -20.37 -3.08 -6.93
C TRP A 182 -20.43 -2.42 -5.54
N ARG A 183 -21.61 -2.04 -5.02
CA ARG A 183 -21.77 -1.37 -3.72
C ARG A 183 -21.40 -2.31 -2.57
N TRP A 184 -21.60 -3.61 -2.74
CA TRP A 184 -21.27 -4.63 -1.75
C TRP A 184 -19.77 -4.74 -1.47
N VAL A 185 -18.90 -4.27 -2.37
CA VAL A 185 -17.46 -4.22 -2.09
C VAL A 185 -17.10 -3.27 -0.94
N PHE A 186 -17.97 -2.28 -0.69
CA PHE A 186 -17.88 -1.39 0.45
C PHE A 186 -18.63 -1.96 1.66
N TRP A 187 -19.87 -2.42 1.47
CA TRP A 187 -20.70 -2.88 2.58
C TRP A 187 -20.17 -4.13 3.27
N VAL A 188 -19.39 -4.98 2.62
CA VAL A 188 -18.76 -6.16 3.25
C VAL A 188 -17.84 -5.78 4.41
N ASN A 189 -17.23 -4.59 4.38
CA ASN A 189 -16.39 -4.09 5.46
C ASN A 189 -17.20 -3.72 6.72
N VAL A 190 -18.50 -3.43 6.59
CA VAL A 190 -19.32 -2.94 7.69
C VAL A 190 -19.49 -3.98 8.79
N PRO A 191 -19.99 -5.21 8.53
CA PRO A 191 -20.08 -6.22 9.58
C PRO A 191 -18.71 -6.56 10.17
N ILE A 192 -17.66 -6.63 9.35
CA ILE A 192 -16.30 -6.95 9.82
C ILE A 192 -15.82 -5.86 10.79
N GLY A 193 -15.90 -4.59 10.39
CA GLY A 193 -15.44 -3.47 11.19
C GLY A 193 -16.24 -3.29 12.48
N LEU A 194 -17.56 -3.50 12.45
CA LEU A 194 -18.40 -3.46 13.65
C LEU A 194 -18.02 -4.55 14.65
N ILE A 195 -17.83 -5.78 14.20
CA ILE A 195 -17.39 -6.90 15.06
C ILE A 195 -16.04 -6.56 15.70
N VAL A 196 -15.06 -6.09 14.90
CA VAL A 196 -13.74 -5.69 15.39
C VAL A 196 -13.86 -4.57 16.42
N ALA A 197 -14.63 -3.51 16.12
CA ALA A 197 -14.78 -2.35 17.00
C ALA A 197 -15.47 -2.70 18.33
N LEU A 198 -16.45 -3.60 18.33
CA LEU A 198 -17.16 -4.05 19.53
C LEU A 198 -16.32 -5.00 20.39
N LEU A 199 -15.48 -5.83 19.78
CA LEU A 199 -14.64 -6.78 20.50
C LEU A 199 -13.33 -6.15 21.02
N ALA A 200 -12.76 -5.18 20.29
CA ALA A 200 -11.49 -4.57 20.63
C ALA A 200 -11.40 -4.04 22.08
N PRO A 201 -12.41 -3.30 22.62
CA PRO A 201 -12.36 -2.82 24.01
C PRO A 201 -12.32 -3.93 25.06
N ARG A 202 -12.87 -5.13 24.72
CA ARG A 202 -12.99 -6.26 25.64
C ARG A 202 -11.75 -7.16 25.67
N VAL A 203 -10.94 -7.13 24.61
CA VAL A 203 -9.84 -8.09 24.43
C VAL A 203 -8.46 -7.43 24.34
N LEU A 204 -8.40 -6.14 23.96
CA LEU A 204 -7.16 -5.39 23.85
C LEU A 204 -6.96 -4.51 25.08
N GLY A 205 -5.78 -4.58 25.68
CA GLY A 205 -5.36 -3.66 26.73
C GLY A 205 -5.05 -2.27 26.16
N GLU A 206 -5.21 -1.23 26.98
CA GLU A 206 -4.70 0.10 26.59
C GLU A 206 -3.20 0.17 26.88
N SER A 207 -2.44 0.78 25.98
CA SER A 207 -1.03 1.02 26.17
C SER A 207 -0.76 2.30 26.97
N GLU A 208 0.36 2.35 27.67
CA GLU A 208 0.85 3.60 28.26
C GLU A 208 1.06 4.66 27.19
N ARG A 209 0.65 5.88 27.51
CA ARG A 209 0.77 7.02 26.62
C ARG A 209 2.18 7.62 26.72
N ARG A 210 2.84 7.76 25.60
CA ARG A 210 4.11 8.48 25.56
C ARG A 210 3.87 9.99 25.48
N ARG A 211 4.70 10.78 26.16
CA ARG A 211 4.66 12.24 26.02
C ARG A 211 5.35 12.65 24.70
N GLY A 212 4.76 13.59 23.98
CA GLY A 212 5.30 14.05 22.72
C GLY A 212 4.36 15.05 22.03
N ALA A 213 4.77 15.57 20.87
CA ALA A 213 3.98 16.47 20.05
C ALA A 213 3.66 15.82 18.68
N PHE A 214 2.61 16.35 18.05
CA PHE A 214 2.24 16.02 16.67
C PHE A 214 2.91 16.98 15.70
N ASP A 215 3.37 16.47 14.58
CA ASP A 215 3.74 17.29 13.43
C ASP A 215 2.57 17.38 12.45
N LEU A 216 1.51 18.12 12.86
CA LEU A 216 0.37 18.36 11.99
C LEU A 216 0.73 19.19 10.74
N PRO A 217 1.57 20.24 10.84
CA PRO A 217 1.99 20.99 9.64
C PRO A 217 2.71 20.09 8.63
N GLY A 218 3.62 19.21 9.07
CA GLY A 218 4.29 18.24 8.20
C GLY A 218 3.30 17.26 7.55
N ALA A 219 2.38 16.67 8.32
CA ALA A 219 1.36 15.77 7.80
C ALA A 219 0.46 16.44 6.75
N ILE A 220 -0.01 17.66 7.01
CA ILE A 220 -0.89 18.42 6.11
C ILE A 220 -0.15 18.80 4.83
N THR A 221 1.03 19.42 4.94
CA THR A 221 1.78 19.88 3.76
C THR A 221 2.25 18.72 2.90
N GLY A 222 2.70 17.61 3.50
CA GLY A 222 3.08 16.41 2.77
C GLY A 222 1.91 15.76 2.04
N SER A 223 0.79 15.53 2.74
CA SER A 223 -0.39 14.87 2.15
C SER A 223 -1.05 15.73 1.07
N LEU A 224 -1.24 17.04 1.31
CA LEU A 224 -1.82 17.94 0.32
C LEU A 224 -0.87 18.17 -0.87
N GLY A 225 0.45 18.26 -0.62
CA GLY A 225 1.45 18.39 -1.68
C GLY A 225 1.47 17.18 -2.62
N LEU A 226 1.41 15.97 -2.07
CA LEU A 226 1.28 14.74 -2.85
C LEU A 226 -0.07 14.68 -3.59
N GLY A 227 -1.17 15.07 -2.93
CA GLY A 227 -2.49 15.13 -3.54
C GLY A 227 -2.53 16.10 -4.72
N ALA A 228 -1.95 17.28 -4.58
CA ALA A 228 -1.86 18.28 -5.64
C ALA A 228 -0.98 17.79 -6.82
N LEU A 229 0.12 17.09 -6.53
CA LEU A 229 0.99 16.50 -7.55
C LEU A 229 0.24 15.44 -8.37
N VAL A 230 -0.41 14.49 -7.69
CA VAL A 230 -1.20 13.44 -8.35
C VAL A 230 -2.34 14.05 -9.15
N TYR A 231 -3.06 15.04 -8.59
CA TYR A 231 -4.15 15.71 -9.30
C TYR A 231 -3.66 16.44 -10.56
N GLY A 232 -2.55 17.16 -10.46
CA GLY A 232 -1.95 17.86 -11.61
C GLY A 232 -1.54 16.89 -12.71
N LEU A 233 -0.85 15.80 -12.36
CA LEU A 233 -0.42 14.77 -13.32
C LEU A 233 -1.61 14.06 -13.97
N SER A 234 -2.57 13.57 -13.19
CA SER A 234 -3.76 12.88 -13.72
C SER A 234 -4.61 13.79 -14.63
N SER A 235 -4.72 15.08 -14.26
CA SER A 235 -5.50 16.05 -15.05
C SER A 235 -4.77 16.49 -16.33
N ALA A 236 -3.48 16.25 -16.47
CA ALA A 236 -2.69 16.59 -17.64
C ALA A 236 -2.88 15.62 -18.82
N ALA A 237 -3.49 14.45 -18.57
CA ALA A 237 -3.69 13.42 -19.58
C ALA A 237 -4.46 13.97 -20.80
N THR A 238 -4.01 13.59 -21.99
CA THR A 238 -4.71 13.91 -23.23
C THR A 238 -6.02 13.13 -23.31
N THR A 239 -7.12 13.80 -23.60
CA THR A 239 -8.44 13.18 -23.79
C THR A 239 -8.83 13.18 -25.27
N PHE A 240 -9.68 12.24 -25.66
CA PHE A 240 -10.26 12.20 -27.00
C PHE A 240 -11.73 12.60 -26.92
N SER A 241 -12.08 13.71 -27.60
CA SER A 241 -13.44 14.23 -27.64
C SER A 241 -13.71 14.87 -29.00
N ASN A 242 -14.91 14.67 -29.52
CA ASN A 242 -15.35 15.22 -30.83
C ASN A 242 -14.37 14.96 -31.98
N GLY A 243 -13.77 13.74 -32.02
CA GLY A 243 -12.82 13.37 -33.08
C GLY A 243 -11.42 13.93 -32.92
N GLN A 244 -11.13 14.65 -31.84
CA GLN A 244 -9.83 15.29 -31.60
C GLN A 244 -9.19 14.83 -30.28
N ALA A 245 -7.87 14.73 -30.28
CA ALA A 245 -7.08 14.52 -29.07
C ALA A 245 -6.69 15.89 -28.49
N VAL A 246 -7.19 16.22 -27.31
CA VAL A 246 -6.95 17.49 -26.62
C VAL A 246 -5.96 17.26 -25.47
N SER A 247 -4.82 17.96 -25.51
CA SER A 247 -3.84 17.95 -24.44
C SER A 247 -4.19 18.96 -23.37
N HIS A 248 -4.12 18.56 -22.10
CA HIS A 248 -4.48 19.40 -20.95
C HIS A 248 -3.28 19.98 -20.19
N TRP A 249 -2.05 19.77 -20.66
CA TRP A 249 -0.85 20.28 -19.98
C TRP A 249 -0.82 21.80 -19.79
N GLY A 250 -1.46 22.55 -20.69
CA GLY A 250 -1.60 24.02 -20.61
C GLY A 250 -2.76 24.51 -19.75
N ASP A 251 -3.60 23.63 -19.24
CA ASP A 251 -4.76 24.03 -18.44
C ASP A 251 -4.35 24.68 -17.13
N THR A 252 -5.00 25.79 -16.76
CA THR A 252 -4.74 26.52 -15.50
C THR A 252 -4.81 25.61 -14.28
N LYS A 253 -5.80 24.67 -14.23
CA LYS A 253 -5.95 23.71 -13.12
C LYS A 253 -4.73 22.81 -12.97
N VAL A 254 -4.10 22.38 -14.08
CA VAL A 254 -2.90 21.54 -14.07
C VAL A 254 -1.70 22.33 -13.57
N ILE A 255 -1.47 23.52 -14.14
CA ILE A 255 -0.36 24.40 -13.77
C ILE A 255 -0.45 24.79 -12.30
N VAL A 256 -1.63 25.26 -11.85
CA VAL A 256 -1.84 25.66 -10.44
C VAL A 256 -1.62 24.49 -9.49
N SER A 257 -2.10 23.29 -9.84
CA SER A 257 -1.93 22.11 -9.00
C SER A 257 -0.46 21.68 -8.90
N LEU A 258 0.28 21.69 -10.02
CA LEU A 258 1.71 21.35 -10.01
C LEU A 258 2.55 22.39 -9.25
N VAL A 259 2.24 23.68 -9.39
CA VAL A 259 2.89 24.75 -8.60
C VAL A 259 2.57 24.58 -7.12
N ALA A 260 1.30 24.35 -6.77
CA ALA A 260 0.89 24.09 -5.38
C ALA A 260 1.60 22.86 -4.80
N ALA A 261 1.74 21.79 -5.60
CA ALA A 261 2.49 20.60 -5.20
C ALA A 261 3.94 20.92 -4.85
N VAL A 262 4.64 21.67 -5.71
CA VAL A 262 6.04 22.06 -5.46
C VAL A 262 6.14 22.90 -4.18
N VAL A 263 5.29 23.91 -4.03
CA VAL A 263 5.29 24.78 -2.85
C VAL A 263 5.04 24.00 -1.56
N LEU A 264 4.02 23.14 -1.55
CA LEU A 264 3.65 22.34 -0.38
C LEU A 264 4.71 21.29 -0.04
N LEU A 265 5.31 20.62 -1.03
CA LEU A 265 6.36 19.62 -0.80
C LEU A 265 7.67 20.27 -0.33
N VAL A 266 8.01 21.46 -0.84
CA VAL A 266 9.14 22.26 -0.32
C VAL A 266 8.87 22.69 1.11
N ALA A 267 7.66 23.18 1.41
CA ALA A 267 7.25 23.53 2.77
C ALA A 267 7.33 22.30 3.70
N PHE A 268 6.86 21.12 3.26
CA PHE A 268 7.01 19.86 3.99
C PHE A 268 8.47 19.57 4.35
N VAL A 269 9.38 19.62 3.36
CA VAL A 269 10.81 19.36 3.61
C VAL A 269 11.40 20.36 4.62
N ILE A 270 11.03 21.64 4.52
CA ILE A 270 11.50 22.68 5.45
C ILE A 270 10.96 22.44 6.87
N ILE A 271 9.68 22.07 7.00
CA ILE A 271 9.03 21.76 8.28
C ILE A 271 9.72 20.55 8.90
N GLU A 272 9.85 19.46 8.17
CA GLU A 272 10.50 18.21 8.64
C GLU A 272 11.95 18.44 9.07
N ALA A 273 12.70 19.30 8.36
CA ALA A 273 14.08 19.63 8.69
C ALA A 273 14.20 20.45 9.99
N ARG A 274 13.17 21.22 10.35
CA ARG A 274 13.15 22.12 11.53
C ARG A 274 12.35 21.57 12.71
N SER A 275 11.45 20.61 12.47
CA SER A 275 10.56 20.06 13.49
C SER A 275 11.34 19.20 14.49
N ARG A 276 11.09 19.43 15.80
CA ARG A 276 11.60 18.54 16.87
C ARG A 276 10.82 17.21 16.93
N SER A 277 9.62 17.17 16.38
CA SER A 277 8.73 16.01 16.34
C SER A 277 8.49 15.52 14.91
N ALA A 278 9.48 15.67 14.02
CA ALA A 278 9.41 15.32 12.61
C ALA A 278 8.81 13.92 12.39
N LEU A 279 7.87 13.80 11.45
CA LEU A 279 7.31 12.53 11.01
C LEU A 279 8.34 11.67 10.29
N VAL A 280 9.22 12.34 9.52
CA VAL A 280 10.33 11.73 8.78
C VAL A 280 11.66 12.30 9.30
N PRO A 281 12.17 11.81 10.44
CA PRO A 281 13.42 12.33 10.99
C PRO A 281 14.56 12.23 9.98
N PRO A 282 15.32 13.31 9.72
CA PRO A 282 16.41 13.31 8.73
C PRO A 282 17.43 12.19 8.95
N ARG A 283 17.67 11.78 10.20
CA ARG A 283 18.57 10.67 10.54
C ARG A 283 18.13 9.33 9.96
N VAL A 284 16.81 9.13 9.72
CA VAL A 284 16.28 7.89 9.13
C VAL A 284 16.54 7.86 7.63
N VAL A 285 16.38 8.98 6.93
CA VAL A 285 16.55 9.06 5.47
C VAL A 285 17.99 9.38 5.01
N ARG A 286 18.88 9.83 5.91
CA ARG A 286 20.28 10.10 5.53
C ARG A 286 21.09 8.87 5.18
N SER A 287 20.69 7.68 5.60
CA SER A 287 21.38 6.45 5.26
C SER A 287 21.13 6.08 3.81
N ARG A 288 22.21 5.98 3.02
CA ARG A 288 22.17 5.59 1.62
C ARG A 288 21.39 4.29 1.35
N ASN A 289 21.58 3.28 2.20
CA ASN A 289 20.88 2.00 2.09
C ASN A 289 19.38 2.16 2.32
N ARG A 290 18.97 2.87 3.38
CA ARG A 290 17.56 3.11 3.70
C ARG A 290 16.86 3.96 2.64
N SER A 291 17.50 5.05 2.20
CA SER A 291 16.96 5.85 1.09
C SER A 291 16.79 5.03 -0.17
N GLY A 292 17.75 4.16 -0.50
CA GLY A 292 17.61 3.19 -1.59
C GLY A 292 16.39 2.29 -1.40
N ALA A 293 16.18 1.76 -0.19
CA ALA A 293 15.02 0.92 0.12
C ALA A 293 13.69 1.68 -0.05
N TYR A 294 13.58 2.92 0.41
CA TYR A 294 12.36 3.73 0.27
C TYR A 294 12.06 4.09 -1.18
N LEU A 295 13.09 4.43 -1.96
CA LEU A 295 12.93 4.72 -3.39
C LEU A 295 12.50 3.46 -4.18
N ILE A 296 13.09 2.30 -3.88
CA ILE A 296 12.66 1.02 -4.48
C ILE A 296 11.22 0.69 -4.09
N SER A 297 10.83 0.95 -2.82
CA SER A 297 9.45 0.77 -2.34
C SER A 297 8.45 1.60 -3.16
N LEU A 298 8.82 2.83 -3.53
CA LEU A 298 8.03 3.70 -4.39
C LEU A 298 7.90 3.10 -5.81
N CYS A 299 8.99 2.58 -6.39
CA CYS A 299 8.95 1.90 -7.70
C CYS A 299 8.05 0.65 -7.67
N ILE A 300 8.11 -0.15 -6.59
CA ILE A 300 7.26 -1.33 -6.40
C ILE A 300 5.78 -0.91 -6.30
N GLY A 301 5.48 0.15 -5.53
CA GLY A 301 4.13 0.68 -5.43
C GLY A 301 3.57 1.06 -6.79
N THR A 302 4.33 1.80 -7.59
CA THR A 302 3.97 2.16 -8.98
C THR A 302 3.65 0.92 -9.82
N ALA A 303 4.55 -0.06 -9.81
CA ALA A 303 4.38 -1.25 -10.64
C ALA A 303 3.19 -2.11 -10.20
N LEU A 304 3.00 -2.28 -8.89
CA LEU A 304 1.91 -3.09 -8.32
C LEU A 304 0.54 -2.47 -8.62
N PHE A 305 0.36 -1.19 -8.29
CA PHE A 305 -0.92 -0.49 -8.50
C PHE A 305 -1.23 -0.35 -9.99
N GLY A 306 -0.23 0.02 -10.80
CA GLY A 306 -0.39 0.13 -12.24
C GLY A 306 -0.75 -1.21 -12.88
N MET A 307 -0.09 -2.30 -12.47
CA MET A 307 -0.40 -3.63 -12.97
C MET A 307 -1.84 -4.03 -12.64
N PHE A 308 -2.27 -3.95 -11.38
CA PHE A 308 -3.64 -4.30 -10.99
C PHE A 308 -4.68 -3.45 -11.71
N PHE A 309 -4.49 -2.14 -11.76
CA PHE A 309 -5.43 -1.21 -12.36
C PHE A 309 -5.60 -1.47 -13.87
N PHE A 310 -4.51 -1.45 -14.63
CA PHE A 310 -4.59 -1.59 -16.09
C PHE A 310 -4.94 -3.01 -16.53
N LEU A 311 -4.47 -4.05 -15.81
CA LEU A 311 -4.90 -5.42 -16.12
C LEU A 311 -6.39 -5.61 -15.86
N THR A 312 -6.94 -5.04 -14.79
CA THR A 312 -8.38 -5.15 -14.52
C THR A 312 -9.19 -4.50 -15.64
N LEU A 313 -8.81 -3.29 -16.07
CA LEU A 313 -9.48 -2.63 -17.20
C LEU A 313 -9.28 -3.44 -18.51
N PHE A 314 -8.11 -3.99 -18.72
CA PHE A 314 -7.81 -4.78 -19.90
C PHE A 314 -8.67 -6.06 -19.96
N VAL A 315 -8.63 -6.89 -18.92
CA VAL A 315 -9.31 -8.20 -18.96
C VAL A 315 -10.84 -8.06 -18.93
N GLN A 316 -11.39 -7.02 -18.29
CA GLN A 316 -12.83 -6.80 -18.25
C GLN A 316 -13.35 -6.03 -19.48
N ASN A 317 -12.69 -4.95 -19.90
CA ASN A 317 -13.19 -4.11 -21.00
C ASN A 317 -12.77 -4.63 -22.37
N VAL A 318 -11.55 -5.20 -22.53
CA VAL A 318 -11.05 -5.69 -23.82
C VAL A 318 -11.41 -7.15 -24.06
N TRP A 319 -11.19 -8.02 -23.04
CA TRP A 319 -11.50 -9.44 -23.16
C TRP A 319 -12.91 -9.82 -22.70
N GLY A 320 -13.65 -8.89 -22.08
CA GLY A 320 -15.02 -9.16 -21.61
C GLY A 320 -15.10 -10.16 -20.47
N TYR A 321 -14.04 -10.31 -19.65
CA TYR A 321 -14.10 -11.19 -18.49
C TYR A 321 -15.07 -10.65 -17.45
N SER A 322 -15.82 -11.55 -16.79
CA SER A 322 -16.59 -11.16 -15.62
C SER A 322 -15.65 -10.79 -14.45
N PRO A 323 -16.13 -10.00 -13.49
CA PRO A 323 -15.38 -9.69 -12.27
C PRO A 323 -14.83 -10.93 -11.56
N LEU A 324 -15.62 -11.98 -11.42
CA LEU A 324 -15.18 -13.23 -10.79
C LEU A 324 -14.07 -13.93 -11.60
N LYS A 325 -14.23 -14.01 -12.92
CA LYS A 325 -13.22 -14.58 -13.81
C LYS A 325 -11.92 -13.81 -13.76
N SER A 326 -12.00 -12.46 -13.66
CA SER A 326 -10.84 -11.59 -13.49
C SER A 326 -10.14 -11.83 -12.15
N GLY A 327 -10.89 -11.93 -11.05
CA GLY A 327 -10.36 -12.22 -9.72
C GLY A 327 -9.63 -13.57 -9.68
N ILE A 328 -10.21 -14.63 -10.27
CA ILE A 328 -9.59 -15.96 -10.37
C ILE A 328 -8.32 -15.89 -11.23
N ALA A 329 -8.34 -15.15 -12.34
CA ALA A 329 -7.20 -15.01 -13.23
C ALA A 329 -5.96 -14.37 -12.54
N TYR A 330 -6.15 -13.63 -11.43
CA TYR A 330 -5.04 -13.04 -10.67
C TYR A 330 -4.51 -13.92 -9.53
N LEU A 331 -5.15 -15.03 -9.18
CA LEU A 331 -4.67 -15.92 -8.11
C LEU A 331 -3.25 -16.46 -8.35
N PRO A 332 -2.86 -16.86 -9.59
CA PRO A 332 -1.48 -17.28 -9.86
C PRO A 332 -0.45 -16.19 -9.54
N MET A 333 -0.80 -14.90 -9.75
CA MET A 333 0.06 -13.78 -9.39
C MET A 333 0.28 -13.69 -7.88
N VAL A 334 -0.80 -13.76 -7.08
CA VAL A 334 -0.72 -13.72 -5.62
C VAL A 334 0.11 -14.90 -5.10
N ALA A 335 -0.15 -16.11 -5.60
CA ALA A 335 0.62 -17.30 -5.26
C ALA A 335 2.13 -17.14 -5.59
N THR A 336 2.43 -16.51 -6.72
CA THR A 336 3.82 -16.28 -7.14
C THR A 336 4.53 -15.20 -6.30
N ILE A 337 3.83 -14.14 -5.89
CA ILE A 337 4.38 -13.16 -4.92
C ILE A 337 4.72 -13.87 -3.60
N MET A 338 3.83 -14.75 -3.11
CA MET A 338 4.06 -15.53 -1.88
C MET A 338 5.29 -16.44 -2.02
N LEU A 339 5.39 -17.16 -3.14
CA LEU A 339 6.53 -18.02 -3.44
C LEU A 339 7.83 -17.22 -3.49
N GLY A 340 7.85 -16.10 -4.19
CA GLY A 340 8.99 -15.21 -4.27
C GLY A 340 9.43 -14.68 -2.90
N SER A 341 8.46 -14.28 -2.05
CA SER A 341 8.73 -13.80 -0.69
C SER A 341 9.27 -14.92 0.21
N ALA A 342 8.73 -16.14 0.09
CA ALA A 342 9.23 -17.30 0.82
C ALA A 342 10.67 -17.67 0.39
N LEU A 343 10.96 -17.67 -0.91
CA LEU A 343 12.30 -17.89 -1.45
C LEU A 343 13.27 -16.79 -0.96
N ALA A 344 12.85 -15.52 -1.00
CA ALA A 344 13.65 -14.41 -0.51
C ALA A 344 13.99 -14.55 0.97
N SER A 345 13.02 -14.95 1.80
CA SER A 345 13.22 -15.19 3.24
C SER A 345 14.25 -16.28 3.51
N GLN A 346 14.27 -17.36 2.72
CA GLN A 346 15.24 -18.44 2.85
C GLN A 346 16.63 -18.07 2.32
N LEU A 347 16.68 -17.31 1.22
CA LEU A 347 17.92 -16.99 0.53
C LEU A 347 18.65 -15.78 1.12
N VAL A 348 17.95 -14.83 1.75
CA VAL A 348 18.54 -13.58 2.24
C VAL A 348 19.65 -13.85 3.27
N GLY A 349 19.50 -14.87 4.11
CA GLY A 349 20.53 -15.29 5.05
C GLY A 349 21.77 -15.92 4.38
N ARG A 350 21.64 -16.44 3.15
CA ARG A 350 22.74 -17.10 2.44
C ARG A 350 23.47 -16.15 1.50
N ILE A 351 22.74 -15.38 0.68
CA ILE A 351 23.30 -14.53 -0.39
C ILE A 351 23.20 -13.02 -0.10
N GLY A 352 22.54 -12.64 1.00
CA GLY A 352 22.32 -11.24 1.37
C GLY A 352 21.13 -10.59 0.66
N ALA A 353 20.79 -9.35 1.07
CA ALA A 353 19.64 -8.62 0.54
C ALA A 353 19.88 -8.05 -0.87
N ARG A 354 21.11 -7.57 -1.15
CA ARG A 354 21.43 -6.87 -2.39
C ARG A 354 21.20 -7.69 -3.66
N PRO A 355 21.70 -8.94 -3.80
CA PRO A 355 21.43 -9.76 -5.00
C PRO A 355 19.96 -10.01 -5.23
N LEU A 356 19.17 -10.24 -4.16
CA LEU A 356 17.74 -10.48 -4.25
C LEU A 356 16.96 -9.25 -4.74
N ILE A 357 17.33 -8.06 -4.26
CA ILE A 357 16.74 -6.80 -4.73
C ILE A 357 17.07 -6.58 -6.21
N ILE A 358 18.30 -6.82 -6.63
CA ILE A 358 18.73 -6.64 -8.01
C ILE A 358 18.00 -7.63 -8.94
N THR A 359 18.03 -8.93 -8.63
CA THR A 359 17.36 -9.96 -9.45
C THR A 359 15.85 -9.78 -9.46
N GLY A 360 15.25 -9.45 -8.31
CA GLY A 360 13.82 -9.17 -8.22
C GLY A 360 13.41 -7.96 -9.05
N SER A 361 14.17 -6.86 -9.00
CA SER A 361 13.90 -5.66 -9.81
C SER A 361 14.08 -5.91 -11.31
N ALA A 362 15.07 -6.70 -11.70
CA ALA A 362 15.28 -7.11 -13.08
C ALA A 362 14.12 -7.97 -13.60
N LEU A 363 13.67 -8.96 -12.82
CA LEU A 363 12.52 -9.80 -13.17
C LEU A 363 11.24 -8.98 -13.26
N ALA A 364 10.98 -8.09 -12.29
CA ALA A 364 9.78 -7.23 -12.31
C ALA A 364 9.80 -6.27 -13.52
N SER A 365 10.95 -5.67 -13.84
CA SER A 365 11.11 -4.83 -15.03
C SER A 365 10.89 -5.63 -16.31
N GLY A 366 11.53 -6.81 -16.44
CA GLY A 366 11.38 -7.70 -17.60
C GLY A 366 9.95 -8.21 -17.77
N GLY A 367 9.28 -8.57 -16.69
CA GLY A 367 7.88 -8.99 -16.72
C GLY A 367 6.93 -7.85 -17.15
N MET A 368 7.14 -6.64 -16.65
CA MET A 368 6.39 -5.45 -17.10
C MET A 368 6.65 -5.10 -18.57
N PHE A 369 7.91 -5.23 -19.01
CA PHE A 369 8.25 -5.08 -20.43
C PHE A 369 7.55 -6.15 -21.28
N TRP A 370 7.46 -7.37 -20.81
CA TRP A 370 6.72 -8.43 -21.50
C TRP A 370 5.20 -8.14 -21.51
N LEU A 371 4.61 -7.66 -20.38
CA LEU A 371 3.23 -7.17 -20.34
C LEU A 371 2.96 -6.05 -21.36
N SER A 372 3.94 -5.21 -21.67
CA SER A 372 3.78 -4.17 -22.68
C SER A 372 3.61 -4.71 -24.11
N ARG A 373 3.75 -6.01 -24.33
CA ARG A 373 3.48 -6.70 -25.60
C ARG A 373 2.05 -7.28 -25.68
N LEU A 374 1.25 -7.07 -24.64
CA LEU A 374 -0.14 -7.53 -24.59
C LEU A 374 -0.98 -6.79 -25.63
N THR A 375 -1.76 -7.53 -26.43
CA THR A 375 -2.66 -7.03 -27.48
C THR A 375 -4.07 -7.58 -27.25
N GLU A 376 -5.05 -7.01 -27.92
CA GLU A 376 -6.45 -7.49 -27.87
C GLU A 376 -6.58 -8.95 -28.27
N GLY A 377 -5.77 -9.42 -29.21
CA GLY A 377 -5.75 -10.80 -29.69
C GLY A 377 -4.96 -11.77 -28.79
N SER A 378 -4.31 -11.29 -27.74
CA SER A 378 -3.57 -12.16 -26.83
C SER A 378 -4.50 -13.05 -26.03
N SER A 379 -4.05 -14.30 -25.74
CA SER A 379 -4.77 -15.21 -24.84
C SER A 379 -4.27 -15.11 -23.41
N TYR A 380 -5.07 -15.58 -22.44
CA TYR A 380 -4.66 -15.60 -21.03
C TYR A 380 -3.36 -16.41 -20.82
N ALA A 381 -3.29 -17.63 -21.32
CA ALA A 381 -2.14 -18.51 -21.12
C ALA A 381 -0.90 -18.04 -21.92
N GLY A 382 -1.10 -17.58 -23.16
CA GLY A 382 0.02 -17.22 -24.04
C GLY A 382 0.53 -15.80 -23.86
N GLY A 383 -0.33 -14.85 -23.43
CA GLY A 383 0.03 -13.43 -23.37
C GLY A 383 0.07 -12.82 -21.98
N LEU A 384 -0.77 -13.28 -21.04
CA LEU A 384 -0.92 -12.65 -19.74
C LEU A 384 -0.25 -13.40 -18.60
N LEU A 385 -0.45 -14.70 -18.51
CA LEU A 385 -0.04 -15.51 -17.36
C LEU A 385 1.49 -15.46 -17.13
N GLY A 386 2.28 -15.71 -18.16
CA GLY A 386 3.74 -15.73 -18.09
C GLY A 386 4.32 -14.42 -17.57
N PRO A 387 4.09 -13.28 -18.24
CA PRO A 387 4.64 -11.99 -17.81
C PRO A 387 4.12 -11.54 -16.43
N MET A 388 2.86 -11.85 -16.10
CA MET A 388 2.28 -11.56 -14.79
C MET A 388 3.00 -12.34 -13.68
N MET A 389 3.30 -13.63 -13.89
CA MET A 389 4.03 -14.47 -12.92
C MET A 389 5.50 -14.00 -12.78
N VAL A 390 6.17 -13.66 -13.87
CA VAL A 390 7.56 -13.15 -13.81
C VAL A 390 7.63 -11.83 -13.03
N THR A 391 6.70 -10.92 -13.28
CA THR A 391 6.60 -9.66 -12.51
C THR A 391 6.37 -9.93 -11.03
N ALA A 392 5.41 -10.82 -10.72
CA ALA A 392 5.03 -11.19 -9.36
C ALA A 392 6.18 -11.85 -8.59
N LEU A 393 6.93 -12.75 -9.24
CA LEU A 393 8.12 -13.37 -8.66
C LEU A 393 9.17 -12.32 -8.31
N GLY A 394 9.43 -11.39 -9.25
CA GLY A 394 10.34 -10.28 -9.02
C GLY A 394 9.96 -9.43 -7.81
N MET A 395 8.69 -9.04 -7.71
CA MET A 395 8.17 -8.28 -6.57
C MET A 395 8.30 -9.07 -5.25
N GLY A 396 7.94 -10.36 -5.24
CA GLY A 396 8.08 -11.23 -4.08
C GLY A 396 9.53 -11.31 -3.57
N LEU A 397 10.49 -11.41 -4.49
CA LEU A 397 11.91 -11.45 -4.14
C LEU A 397 12.42 -10.14 -3.50
N ILE A 398 11.76 -9.01 -3.72
CA ILE A 398 12.20 -7.71 -3.18
C ILE A 398 11.58 -7.44 -1.79
N PHE A 399 10.35 -7.84 -1.49
CA PHE A 399 9.62 -7.42 -0.30
C PHE A 399 10.34 -7.70 1.01
N VAL A 400 10.87 -8.91 1.20
CA VAL A 400 11.58 -9.28 2.43
C VAL A 400 12.93 -8.57 2.55
N PRO A 401 13.81 -8.60 1.53
CA PRO A 401 15.11 -7.91 1.60
C PRO A 401 14.99 -6.39 1.81
N ILE A 402 14.01 -5.72 1.17
CA ILE A 402 13.85 -4.27 1.31
C ILE A 402 13.44 -3.89 2.74
N SER A 403 12.60 -4.72 3.39
CA SER A 403 12.20 -4.52 4.77
C SER A 403 13.40 -4.65 5.71
N LEU A 404 14.26 -5.65 5.51
CA LEU A 404 15.50 -5.82 6.28
C LEU A 404 16.46 -4.63 6.09
N VAL A 405 16.66 -4.18 4.85
CA VAL A 405 17.52 -3.02 4.55
C VAL A 405 16.99 -1.75 5.20
N SER A 406 15.67 -1.54 5.25
CA SER A 406 15.08 -0.36 5.87
C SER A 406 15.29 -0.31 7.38
N LEU A 407 15.37 -1.48 8.04
CA LEU A 407 15.58 -1.62 9.49
C LEU A 407 17.07 -1.74 9.87
N SER A 408 17.96 -1.89 8.89
CA SER A 408 19.40 -2.01 9.13
C SER A 408 19.97 -0.78 9.82
N LYS A 409 20.65 -0.99 10.97
CA LYS A 409 21.28 0.06 11.79
C LYS A 409 20.32 1.18 12.21
N VAL A 410 19.06 0.84 12.44
CA VAL A 410 18.05 1.76 12.99
C VAL A 410 17.93 1.53 14.48
N SER A 411 17.82 2.64 15.25
CA SER A 411 17.53 2.54 16.68
C SER A 411 16.13 1.96 16.91
N ASN A 412 15.90 1.26 18.01
CA ASN A 412 14.60 0.72 18.37
C ASN A 412 13.49 1.80 18.37
N ASN A 413 13.85 3.04 18.75
CA ASN A 413 12.92 4.17 18.75
C ASN A 413 12.48 4.61 17.34
N ASP A 414 13.31 4.41 16.33
CA ASP A 414 13.04 4.82 14.94
C ASP A 414 12.54 3.65 14.06
N ALA A 415 12.54 2.42 14.56
CA ALA A 415 12.17 1.23 13.78
C ALA A 415 10.72 1.29 13.25
N GLY A 416 9.80 1.83 14.06
CA GLY A 416 8.41 2.06 13.65
C GLY A 416 8.30 3.06 12.49
N VAL A 417 9.06 4.15 12.54
CA VAL A 417 9.11 5.16 11.47
C VAL A 417 9.73 4.55 10.21
N ALA A 418 10.84 3.81 10.33
CA ALA A 418 11.52 3.19 9.22
C ALA A 418 10.64 2.18 8.47
N SER A 419 9.89 1.33 9.19
CA SER A 419 8.95 0.39 8.58
C SER A 419 7.72 1.10 7.97
N SER A 420 7.19 2.13 8.62
CA SER A 420 6.07 2.92 8.10
C SER A 420 6.45 3.67 6.82
N LEU A 421 7.68 4.15 6.68
CA LEU A 421 8.18 4.80 5.46
C LEU A 421 8.20 3.86 4.25
N LEU A 422 8.44 2.55 4.43
CA LEU A 422 8.29 1.59 3.34
C LEU A 422 6.85 1.52 2.83
N ASN A 423 5.90 1.39 3.75
CA ASN A 423 4.47 1.34 3.39
C ASN A 423 4.00 2.67 2.78
N THR A 424 4.41 3.80 3.36
CA THR A 424 4.17 5.14 2.78
C THR A 424 4.75 5.22 1.36
N GLY A 425 5.99 4.74 1.16
CA GLY A 425 6.63 4.69 -0.16
C GLY A 425 5.83 3.87 -1.17
N GLN A 426 5.29 2.72 -0.77
CA GLN A 426 4.44 1.90 -1.65
C GLN A 426 3.13 2.61 -2.02
N GLN A 427 2.45 3.21 -1.04
CA GLN A 427 1.16 3.89 -1.27
C GLN A 427 1.34 5.16 -2.11
N VAL A 428 2.32 5.98 -1.76
CA VAL A 428 2.66 7.19 -2.51
C VAL A 428 3.15 6.83 -3.91
N GLY A 429 4.01 5.82 -4.02
CA GLY A 429 4.47 5.29 -5.30
C GLY A 429 3.33 4.74 -6.15
N GLY A 430 2.36 4.05 -5.52
CA GLY A 430 1.15 3.59 -6.18
C GLY A 430 0.32 4.73 -6.77
N ALA A 431 0.03 5.74 -5.96
CA ALA A 431 -0.77 6.88 -6.39
C ALA A 431 -0.07 7.75 -7.45
N LEU A 432 1.21 8.09 -7.25
CA LEU A 432 2.01 8.80 -8.25
C LEU A 432 2.18 7.97 -9.52
N GLY A 433 2.40 6.67 -9.33
CA GLY A 433 2.53 5.73 -10.43
C GLY A 433 1.28 5.68 -11.29
N LEU A 434 0.11 5.52 -10.69
CA LEU A 434 -1.16 5.53 -11.44
C LEU A 434 -1.36 6.85 -12.19
N ALA A 435 -1.03 8.00 -11.59
CA ALA A 435 -1.15 9.28 -12.26
C ALA A 435 -0.21 9.39 -13.48
N VAL A 436 1.06 8.99 -13.34
CA VAL A 436 2.03 9.00 -14.45
C VAL A 436 1.64 7.99 -15.52
N LEU A 437 1.37 6.75 -15.12
CA LEU A 437 1.01 5.67 -16.05
C LEU A 437 -0.32 5.97 -16.73
N GLY A 438 -1.30 6.51 -15.98
CA GLY A 438 -2.60 6.94 -16.50
C GLY A 438 -2.47 8.04 -17.54
N THR A 439 -1.68 9.08 -17.26
CA THR A 439 -1.41 10.16 -18.23
C THR A 439 -0.84 9.61 -19.53
N VAL A 440 0.13 8.70 -19.47
CA VAL A 440 0.72 8.08 -20.67
C VAL A 440 -0.27 7.16 -21.37
N ALA A 441 -0.94 6.28 -20.62
CA ALA A 441 -1.87 5.30 -21.19
C ALA A 441 -3.06 5.98 -21.88
N TRP A 442 -3.74 6.92 -21.21
CA TRP A 442 -4.90 7.60 -21.79
C TRP A 442 -4.52 8.54 -22.95
N SER A 443 -3.34 9.19 -22.90
CA SER A 443 -2.82 9.96 -24.03
C SER A 443 -2.55 9.06 -25.26
N ALA A 444 -2.03 7.84 -25.03
CA ALA A 444 -1.83 6.88 -26.10
C ALA A 444 -3.16 6.32 -26.65
N VAL A 445 -4.17 6.08 -25.77
CA VAL A 445 -5.54 5.74 -26.23
C VAL A 445 -6.10 6.85 -27.12
N ALA A 446 -6.02 8.11 -26.68
CA ALA A 446 -6.52 9.26 -27.43
C ALA A 446 -5.82 9.40 -28.81
N SER A 447 -4.51 9.17 -28.87
CA SER A 447 -3.75 9.23 -30.13
C SER A 447 -4.13 8.08 -31.07
N SER A 448 -4.36 6.87 -30.56
CA SER A 448 -4.81 5.71 -31.35
C SER A 448 -6.20 5.94 -31.92
N LEU A 449 -7.15 6.45 -31.12
CA LEU A 449 -8.51 6.80 -31.59
C LEU A 449 -8.47 7.89 -32.66
N ARG A 450 -7.63 8.92 -32.49
CA ARG A 450 -7.45 9.97 -33.50
C ARG A 450 -6.96 9.40 -34.83
N SER A 451 -5.95 8.51 -34.79
CA SER A 451 -5.42 7.86 -35.99
C SER A 451 -6.47 7.00 -36.69
N ALA A 452 -7.28 6.26 -35.92
CA ALA A 452 -8.37 5.45 -36.46
C ALA A 452 -9.46 6.30 -37.11
N THR A 453 -9.86 7.43 -36.48
CA THR A 453 -10.84 8.38 -37.05
C THR A 453 -10.32 9.01 -38.36
N ALA A 454 -9.04 9.41 -38.38
CA ALA A 454 -8.41 9.95 -39.61
C ALA A 454 -8.36 8.89 -40.72
N ALA A 455 -8.05 7.65 -40.43
CA ALA A 455 -8.05 6.55 -41.39
C ALA A 455 -9.47 6.28 -41.94
N ALA A 456 -10.48 6.29 -41.06
CA ALA A 456 -11.87 6.10 -41.45
C ALA A 456 -12.40 7.22 -42.37
N ALA A 457 -11.94 8.47 -42.16
CA ALA A 457 -12.32 9.60 -43.01
C ALA A 457 -11.75 9.49 -44.45
N HIS A 458 -10.69 8.72 -44.66
CA HIS A 458 -10.07 8.47 -45.97
C HIS A 458 -10.51 7.13 -46.59
N ALA A 459 -11.26 6.32 -45.86
CA ALA A 459 -11.75 5.04 -46.37
C ALA A 459 -12.92 5.23 -47.35
N PRO A 460 -13.05 4.41 -48.42
CA PRO A 460 -14.22 4.43 -49.27
C PRO A 460 -15.50 4.22 -48.43
N ALA A 461 -16.56 4.96 -48.76
CA ALA A 461 -17.84 4.83 -48.09
C ALA A 461 -18.39 3.41 -48.31
N ALA A 462 -18.19 2.53 -47.31
CA ALA A 462 -18.79 1.19 -47.30
C ALA A 462 -20.16 1.29 -46.64
N HIS A 463 -21.17 0.75 -47.28
CA HIS A 463 -22.52 0.61 -46.68
C HIS A 463 -22.47 -0.51 -45.62
N LEU A 464 -22.01 -0.17 -44.44
CA LEU A 464 -22.01 -1.09 -43.31
C LEU A 464 -23.40 -1.14 -42.68
N SER A 465 -23.85 -2.31 -42.28
CA SER A 465 -25.03 -2.40 -41.41
C SER A 465 -24.73 -1.81 -40.04
N LYS A 466 -25.73 -1.37 -39.29
CA LYS A 466 -25.58 -0.84 -37.92
C LYS A 466 -24.81 -1.81 -37.00
N ALA A 467 -24.99 -3.12 -37.17
CA ALA A 467 -24.28 -4.15 -36.41
C ALA A 467 -22.78 -4.19 -36.75
N GLN A 468 -22.43 -4.04 -38.04
CA GLN A 468 -21.05 -3.98 -38.50
C GLN A 468 -20.35 -2.70 -38.04
N GLU A 469 -21.06 -1.56 -38.07
CA GLU A 469 -20.56 -0.29 -37.53
C GLU A 469 -20.25 -0.39 -36.02
N ALA A 470 -21.18 -0.96 -35.23
CA ALA A 470 -20.99 -1.17 -33.80
C ALA A 470 -19.82 -2.14 -33.51
N ALA A 471 -19.71 -3.21 -34.30
CA ALA A 471 -18.58 -4.16 -34.16
C ALA A 471 -17.23 -3.50 -34.51
N ALA A 472 -17.17 -2.69 -35.57
CA ALA A 472 -15.97 -1.96 -35.97
C ALA A 472 -15.58 -0.91 -34.92
N GLN A 473 -16.54 -0.21 -34.34
CA GLN A 473 -16.31 0.76 -33.26
C GLN A 473 -15.78 0.09 -31.99
N LEU A 474 -16.35 -1.07 -31.63
CA LEU A 474 -15.87 -1.86 -30.48
C LEU A 474 -14.45 -2.35 -30.71
N ALA A 475 -14.13 -2.90 -31.89
CA ALA A 475 -12.79 -3.35 -32.25
C ALA A 475 -11.76 -2.20 -32.18
N THR A 476 -12.10 -1.03 -32.71
CA THR A 476 -11.27 0.17 -32.66
C THR A 476 -11.02 0.60 -31.22
N THR A 477 -12.05 0.60 -30.39
CA THR A 477 -11.94 0.96 -28.97
C THR A 477 -11.06 -0.03 -28.21
N ASN A 478 -11.29 -1.34 -28.41
CA ASN A 478 -10.48 -2.40 -27.77
C ASN A 478 -9.01 -2.31 -28.18
N HIS A 479 -8.72 -2.06 -29.47
CA HIS A 479 -7.37 -1.86 -29.95
C HIS A 479 -6.72 -0.63 -29.29
N ALA A 480 -7.44 0.50 -29.23
CA ALA A 480 -6.93 1.73 -28.61
C ALA A 480 -6.64 1.53 -27.11
N LEU A 481 -7.52 0.83 -26.38
CA LEU A 481 -7.30 0.49 -24.96
C LEU A 481 -6.09 -0.42 -24.78
N ALA A 482 -5.98 -1.49 -25.56
CA ALA A 482 -4.84 -2.39 -25.52
C ALA A 482 -3.52 -1.66 -25.81
N TYR A 483 -3.50 -0.82 -26.84
CA TYR A 483 -2.33 0.02 -27.17
C TYR A 483 -1.97 0.98 -26.04
N GLY A 484 -2.96 1.69 -25.46
CA GLY A 484 -2.71 2.61 -24.37
C GLY A 484 -2.17 1.93 -23.12
N PHE A 485 -2.76 0.82 -22.70
CA PHE A 485 -2.32 0.07 -21.52
C PHE A 485 -0.93 -0.56 -21.74
N SER A 486 -0.60 -1.00 -22.95
CA SER A 486 0.75 -1.46 -23.29
C SER A 486 1.81 -0.38 -23.05
N LYS A 487 1.52 0.89 -23.38
CA LYS A 487 2.42 2.03 -23.09
C LYS A 487 2.53 2.29 -21.59
N GLY A 488 1.44 2.14 -20.82
CA GLY A 488 1.47 2.18 -19.37
C GLY A 488 2.41 1.11 -18.77
N PHE A 489 2.31 -0.14 -19.21
CA PHE A 489 3.21 -1.21 -18.78
C PHE A 489 4.67 -0.96 -19.18
N LEU A 490 4.92 -0.37 -20.35
CA LEU A 490 6.28 -0.01 -20.79
C LEU A 490 6.92 1.03 -19.86
N VAL A 491 6.17 2.06 -19.48
CA VAL A 491 6.65 3.07 -18.51
C VAL A 491 6.87 2.43 -17.14
N SER A 492 5.96 1.55 -16.71
CA SER A 492 6.12 0.79 -15.46
C SER A 492 7.40 -0.07 -15.47
N ALA A 493 7.73 -0.69 -16.62
CA ALA A 493 9.01 -1.41 -16.80
C ALA A 493 10.22 -0.49 -16.62
N GLY A 494 10.16 0.73 -17.16
CA GLY A 494 11.19 1.76 -16.98
C GLY A 494 11.35 2.19 -15.51
N ILE A 495 10.25 2.34 -14.79
CA ILE A 495 10.27 2.67 -13.36
C ILE A 495 10.89 1.52 -12.54
N MET A 496 10.57 0.25 -12.86
CA MET A 496 11.22 -0.90 -12.21
C MET A 496 12.69 -1.04 -12.59
N LEU A 497 13.08 -0.64 -13.82
CA LEU A 497 14.48 -0.54 -14.21
C LEU A 497 15.22 0.55 -13.41
N LEU A 498 14.56 1.67 -13.13
CA LEU A 498 15.09 2.67 -12.20
C LEU A 498 15.27 2.07 -10.80
N GLY A 499 14.31 1.26 -10.31
CA GLY A 499 14.44 0.51 -9.06
C GLY A 499 15.65 -0.42 -9.06
N LEU A 500 15.94 -1.10 -10.17
CA LEU A 500 17.16 -1.91 -10.36
C LEU A 500 18.43 -1.05 -10.25
N ILE A 501 18.48 0.09 -10.93
CA ILE A 501 19.63 1.01 -10.89
C ILE A 501 19.83 1.53 -9.44
N ILE A 502 18.77 1.89 -8.76
CA ILE A 502 18.80 2.31 -7.34
C ILE A 502 19.38 1.18 -6.48
N GLY A 503 18.93 -0.05 -6.69
CA GLY A 503 19.45 -1.24 -5.97
C GLY A 503 20.95 -1.45 -6.20
N LEU A 504 21.42 -1.32 -7.44
CA LEU A 504 22.83 -1.44 -7.81
C LEU A 504 23.70 -0.32 -7.18
N VAL A 505 23.19 0.92 -7.23
CA VAL A 505 23.96 2.11 -6.84
C VAL A 505 23.88 2.35 -5.33
N LEU A 506 22.69 2.37 -4.75
CA LEU A 506 22.47 2.81 -3.36
C LEU A 506 22.54 1.68 -2.34
N VAL A 507 22.08 0.47 -2.66
CA VAL A 507 22.03 -0.62 -1.68
C VAL A 507 23.38 -1.32 -1.60
N ARG A 508 24.09 -1.13 -0.47
CA ARG A 508 25.41 -1.72 -0.18
C ARG A 508 25.47 -2.35 1.21
N VAL A 509 24.37 -2.98 1.62
CA VAL A 509 24.29 -3.65 2.92
C VAL A 509 25.09 -4.96 2.88
N LYS A 510 25.98 -5.16 3.85
CA LYS A 510 26.67 -6.42 4.06
C LYS A 510 25.73 -7.41 4.76
N ARG A 511 25.98 -8.70 4.60
CA ARG A 511 25.23 -9.77 5.26
C ARG A 511 25.27 -9.62 6.78
N GLU A 512 26.44 -9.29 7.34
CA GLU A 512 26.67 -9.07 8.77
C GLU A 512 25.76 -7.97 9.35
N ASP A 513 25.45 -6.94 8.57
CA ASP A 513 24.55 -5.83 8.96
C ASP A 513 23.07 -6.26 9.09
N LEU A 514 22.72 -7.46 8.64
CA LEU A 514 21.37 -8.01 8.65
C LEU A 514 21.20 -9.13 9.69
N GLU A 515 22.28 -9.58 10.32
CA GLU A 515 22.22 -10.62 11.35
C GLU A 515 21.49 -10.08 12.60
N GLY A 516 20.54 -10.84 13.10
CA GLY A 516 19.71 -10.45 14.25
C GLY A 516 18.50 -9.54 13.93
N ILE A 517 18.35 -9.05 12.70
CA ILE A 517 17.18 -8.27 12.32
C ILE A 517 16.03 -9.23 11.96
N ASN A 518 14.97 -9.20 12.76
CA ASN A 518 13.71 -9.84 12.40
C ASN A 518 12.79 -8.80 11.72
N PRO A 519 12.48 -8.91 10.41
CA PRO A 519 11.67 -7.94 9.70
C PRO A 519 10.22 -7.88 10.22
N MET A 520 9.82 -8.88 10.99
CA MET A 520 8.50 -8.98 11.62
C MET A 520 8.52 -8.63 13.12
N ALA A 521 9.69 -8.30 13.71
CA ALA A 521 9.75 -7.87 15.10
C ALA A 521 9.22 -6.44 15.22
N ALA A 522 8.24 -6.25 16.12
CA ALA A 522 7.87 -4.91 16.56
C ALA A 522 9.06 -4.29 17.34
N PRO A 523 9.19 -2.95 17.35
CA PRO A 523 10.20 -2.27 18.16
C PRO A 523 10.10 -2.76 19.61
N ALA A 524 11.17 -3.34 20.12
CA ALA A 524 11.25 -3.72 21.53
C ALA A 524 11.21 -2.43 22.36
N ASP A 525 10.29 -2.34 23.32
CA ASP A 525 10.36 -1.33 24.36
C ASP A 525 11.63 -1.64 25.17
N THR A 526 12.63 -0.78 25.08
CA THR A 526 13.90 -0.95 25.79
C THR A 526 13.66 -0.98 27.29
N VAL A 527 13.91 -2.13 27.91
CA VAL A 527 14.30 -2.15 29.31
C VAL A 527 15.66 -1.43 29.39
N PRO A 528 15.84 -0.42 30.28
CA PRO A 528 17.12 0.25 30.41
C PRO A 528 18.20 -0.77 30.76
N GLU A 529 19.31 -0.73 30.05
CA GLU A 529 20.51 -1.58 30.23
C GLU A 529 21.15 -1.48 31.65
N SER A 530 20.57 -0.62 32.51
CA SER A 530 21.02 -0.43 33.91
C SER A 530 20.67 -1.58 34.87
N ALA A 531 19.83 -2.57 34.48
CA ALA A 531 19.51 -3.70 35.34
C ALA A 531 20.56 -4.83 35.26
N GLY A 532 21.36 -4.90 34.19
CA GLY A 532 22.40 -5.92 34.01
C GLY A 532 23.76 -5.58 34.69
N ALA A 533 24.04 -4.29 34.89
CA ALA A 533 25.31 -3.85 35.46
C ALA A 533 25.36 -3.97 37.01
N ILE A 534 24.23 -4.15 37.67
CA ILE A 534 24.17 -4.29 39.14
C ILE A 534 24.36 -5.75 39.57
N ALA A 535 24.10 -6.72 38.69
CA ALA A 535 24.32 -8.14 39.01
C ALA A 535 25.77 -8.62 38.84
N ALA A 536 26.57 -7.91 38.03
CA ALA A 536 28.00 -8.27 37.80
C ALA A 536 28.97 -7.63 38.78
N ALA A 537 28.52 -6.84 39.77
CA ALA A 537 29.33 -6.22 40.79
C ALA A 537 29.14 -6.85 42.21
N ALA A 538 28.42 -7.97 42.27
CA ALA A 538 28.11 -8.67 43.52
C ALA A 538 28.65 -10.12 43.59
N ASP A 539 29.59 -10.51 42.69
CA ASP A 539 30.38 -11.75 42.82
C ASP A 539 31.89 -11.44 43.08
#